data_287de9f5ead5c17ccba528f807835aaf
#
_entry.id   287de9f5ead5c17ccba528f807835aaf
#
_cell.length_a   1.000
_cell.length_b   1.000
_cell.length_c   1.000
_cell.angle_alpha   90.00
_cell.angle_beta   90.00
_cell.angle_gamma   90.00
#
_symmetry.space_group_name_H-M   'P 1'
#
loop_
_entity.id
_entity.type
_entity.pdbx_description
1 polymer ?
#
loop_
_entity_poly.entity_id
_entity_poly.type
_entity_poly.pdbx_seq_one_letter_code
_entity_poly.pdbx_strand_id
1 'polypeptide(L)'
;MSGFNTLINIFICEDSIDGIFTAIYMAWEEGTSHTDISCIFDAKNSNYSFFETYTYVKADCNISNKVIRSIQQKLGDYVYSIIFRVINSNEPSKASIVYHSLQKLFKHGKEYINNIHD
;
A
#
# COMPACT_ATOMS: atom_id res chain seq x y z
N MET A 1 -2.22 -26.60 11.02
CA MET A 1 -2.61 -25.84 10.35
C MET A 1 -2.16 -24.54 10.44
N SER A 2 -1.40 -24.27 9.64
CA SER A 2 -0.71 -23.04 9.69
C SER A 2 -1.57 -21.83 9.47
N GLY A 3 -2.68 -21.98 8.81
CA GLY A 3 -3.52 -20.84 8.54
C GLY A 3 -4.03 -20.14 9.78
N PHE A 4 -4.20 -20.89 10.86
CA PHE A 4 -4.69 -20.30 12.07
C PHE A 4 -3.68 -19.48 12.78
N ASN A 5 -2.40 -19.73 12.53
CA ASN A 5 -1.34 -19.09 13.28
C ASN A 5 -0.64 -18.01 12.51
N THR A 6 -1.14 -17.69 11.33
CA THR A 6 -0.53 -16.67 10.51
C THR A 6 -0.87 -15.30 11.04
N LEU A 7 0.15 -14.53 11.41
CA LEU A 7 -0.04 -13.17 11.86
C LEU A 7 -0.03 -12.23 10.67
N ILE A 8 -0.95 -11.30 10.67
CA ILE A 8 -0.98 -10.25 9.67
C ILE A 8 -0.40 -9.00 10.30
N ASN A 9 0.61 -8.44 9.66
CA ASN A 9 1.21 -7.20 10.14
C ASN A 9 0.61 -6.03 9.38
N ILE A 10 -0.06 -5.16 10.10
CA ILE A 10 -0.72 -4.01 9.51
C ILE A 10 0.08 -2.77 9.82
N PHE A 11 0.53 -2.10 8.77
CA PHE A 11 1.25 -0.84 8.92
C PHE A 11 0.23 0.29 8.94
N ILE A 12 0.19 1.00 10.05
CA ILE A 12 -0.74 2.11 10.25
C ILE A 12 -0.04 3.40 9.89
N CYS A 13 -0.61 4.15 8.98
CA CYS A 13 0.04 5.36 8.49
C CYS A 13 -0.92 6.55 8.52
N GLU A 14 -0.32 7.72 8.40
CA GLU A 14 -1.07 8.95 8.28
C GLU A 14 -1.82 8.95 6.93
N ASP A 15 -3.00 9.55 6.93
CA ASP A 15 -3.80 9.66 5.70
C ASP A 15 -3.26 10.80 4.85
N SER A 16 -2.19 10.51 4.14
CA SER A 16 -1.53 11.47 3.26
C SER A 16 -0.73 10.70 2.23
N ILE A 17 -0.31 11.37 1.19
CA ILE A 17 0.53 10.76 0.17
C ILE A 17 1.82 10.24 0.79
N ASP A 18 2.47 11.07 1.58
CA ASP A 18 3.73 10.66 2.19
C ASP A 18 3.53 9.52 3.18
N GLY A 19 2.44 9.58 3.95
CA GLY A 19 2.17 8.53 4.91
C GLY A 19 1.93 7.19 4.24
N ILE A 20 1.09 7.17 3.23
CA ILE A 20 0.71 5.94 2.55
C ILE A 20 1.90 5.35 1.79
N PHE A 21 2.65 6.17 1.05
CA PHE A 21 3.79 5.65 0.30
C PHE A 21 4.91 5.20 1.22
N THR A 22 5.11 5.89 2.36
CA THR A 22 6.10 5.43 3.31
C THR A 22 5.73 4.05 3.86
N ALA A 23 4.45 3.86 4.18
CA ALA A 23 3.98 2.57 4.69
C ALA A 23 4.13 1.48 3.63
N ILE A 24 3.84 1.80 2.37
CA ILE A 24 4.01 0.84 1.29
C ILE A 24 5.47 0.40 1.20
N TYR A 25 6.38 1.35 1.28
CA TYR A 25 7.80 1.03 1.24
C TYR A 25 8.20 0.10 2.39
N MET A 26 7.74 0.43 3.59
CA MET A 26 8.04 -0.38 4.77
C MET A 26 7.49 -1.80 4.63
N ALA A 27 6.28 -1.93 4.10
CA ALA A 27 5.68 -3.24 3.89
C ALA A 27 6.47 -4.05 2.87
N TRP A 28 6.98 -3.40 1.82
CA TRP A 28 7.82 -4.07 0.83
C TRP A 28 9.14 -4.52 1.46
N GLU A 29 9.72 -3.68 2.31
CA GLU A 29 10.97 -4.01 2.99
C GLU A 29 10.80 -5.21 3.93
N GLU A 30 9.61 -5.32 4.50
CA GLU A 30 9.32 -6.43 5.39
C GLU A 30 9.38 -7.76 4.65
N GLY A 31 8.93 -7.76 3.40
CA GLY A 31 9.08 -8.92 2.54
C GLY A 31 8.21 -10.12 2.87
N THR A 32 7.22 -9.95 3.72
CA THR A 32 6.34 -11.08 4.06
C THR A 32 5.10 -11.01 3.20
N SER A 33 4.40 -12.13 3.11
CA SER A 33 3.18 -12.20 2.33
C SER A 33 1.94 -11.80 3.13
N HIS A 34 2.11 -11.56 4.44
CA HIS A 34 0.97 -11.28 5.30
C HIS A 34 1.07 -9.89 5.89
N THR A 35 1.06 -8.90 5.00
CA THR A 35 1.11 -7.51 5.41
C THR A 35 -0.04 -6.75 4.76
N ASP A 36 -0.45 -5.69 5.41
CA ASP A 36 -1.44 -4.80 4.86
C ASP A 36 -1.16 -3.40 5.40
N ILE A 37 -1.88 -2.43 4.85
CA ILE A 37 -1.68 -1.04 5.22
C ILE A 37 -3.04 -0.42 5.51
N SER A 38 -3.10 0.39 6.55
CA SER A 38 -4.32 1.07 6.91
C SER A 38 -3.98 2.47 7.40
N CYS A 39 -4.82 3.43 7.08
CA CYS A 39 -4.66 4.76 7.63
C CYS A 39 -5.17 4.76 9.06
N ILE A 40 -4.66 5.67 9.87
CA ILE A 40 -5.08 5.77 11.27
C ILE A 40 -6.59 5.89 11.38
N PHE A 41 -7.18 6.64 10.47
CA PHE A 41 -8.62 6.82 10.43
C PHE A 41 -9.33 5.47 10.26
N ASP A 42 -8.84 4.64 9.34
CA ASP A 42 -9.45 3.34 9.06
C ASP A 42 -9.26 2.38 10.22
N ALA A 43 -8.14 2.46 10.87
CA ALA A 43 -7.81 1.55 11.95
C ALA A 43 -8.84 1.59 13.08
N LYS A 44 -9.45 2.74 13.26
CA LYS A 44 -10.44 2.90 14.32
C LYS A 44 -11.72 2.12 14.04
N ASN A 45 -11.98 1.84 12.77
CA ASN A 45 -13.21 1.19 12.37
C ASN A 45 -13.03 -0.27 12.05
N SER A 46 -11.85 -0.80 12.20
CA SER A 46 -11.57 -2.19 11.86
C SER A 46 -11.89 -3.11 13.01
N ASN A 47 -12.28 -4.33 12.66
CA ASN A 47 -12.45 -5.38 13.65
C ASN A 47 -11.15 -6.11 13.77
N TYR A 48 -10.42 -5.83 14.82
CA TYR A 48 -9.11 -6.42 14.99
C TYR A 48 -9.22 -7.81 15.58
N SER A 49 -8.34 -8.68 15.13
CA SER A 49 -8.33 -10.03 15.63
C SER A 49 -7.05 -10.26 16.43
N PHE A 50 -6.99 -11.41 17.09
CA PHE A 50 -5.79 -11.78 17.83
C PHE A 50 -4.60 -12.02 16.94
N PHE A 51 -4.85 -12.18 15.65
CA PHE A 51 -3.79 -12.56 14.72
C PHE A 51 -3.25 -11.38 13.95
N GLU A 52 -3.48 -10.17 14.44
CA GLU A 52 -2.97 -8.97 13.79
C GLU A 52 -1.99 -8.24 14.69
N THR A 53 -0.92 -7.78 14.09
CA THR A 53 0.01 -6.89 14.77
C THR A 53 -0.01 -5.55 14.04
N TYR A 54 0.31 -4.49 14.75
CA TYR A 54 0.23 -3.15 14.19
C TYR A 54 1.56 -2.43 14.34
N THR A 55 2.02 -1.84 13.26
CA THR A 55 3.24 -1.05 13.26
C THR A 55 2.88 0.34 12.77
N TYR A 56 3.14 1.34 13.60
CA TYR A 56 2.86 2.71 13.21
C TYR A 56 4.03 3.25 12.40
N VAL A 57 3.71 3.86 11.27
CA VAL A 57 4.72 4.36 10.34
C VAL A 57 4.67 5.86 10.32
N LYS A 58 5.81 6.48 10.56
CA LYS A 58 5.92 7.92 10.46
C LYS A 58 6.17 8.30 9.00
N ALA A 59 5.42 9.27 8.51
CA ALA A 59 5.57 9.73 7.14
C ALA A 59 6.98 10.28 6.91
N ASP A 60 7.58 9.90 5.79
CA ASP A 60 8.93 10.33 5.44
C ASP A 60 8.92 10.70 3.96
N CYS A 61 9.07 11.98 3.68
CA CYS A 61 8.95 12.46 2.31
C CYS A 61 10.07 11.92 1.40
N ASN A 62 11.23 11.62 1.95
CA ASN A 62 12.30 11.06 1.11
C ASN A 62 11.97 9.66 0.66
N ILE A 63 11.41 8.86 1.55
CA ILE A 63 10.98 7.51 1.21
C ILE A 63 9.80 7.57 0.25
N SER A 64 8.85 8.44 0.53
CA SER A 64 7.68 8.63 -0.35
C SER A 64 8.12 8.98 -1.77
N ASN A 65 9.09 9.87 -1.91
CA ASN A 65 9.58 10.28 -3.22
C ASN A 65 10.24 9.12 -3.97
N LYS A 66 10.89 8.21 -3.27
CA LYS A 66 11.45 7.03 -3.92
C LYS A 66 10.37 6.15 -4.50
N VAL A 67 9.27 5.98 -3.76
CA VAL A 67 8.15 5.18 -4.24
C VAL A 67 7.51 5.86 -5.46
N ILE A 68 7.30 7.16 -5.38
CA ILE A 68 6.71 7.91 -6.49
C ILE A 68 7.55 7.75 -7.75
N ARG A 69 8.87 7.92 -7.63
CA ARG A 69 9.76 7.77 -8.78
C ARG A 69 9.70 6.37 -9.36
N SER A 70 9.66 5.36 -8.49
CA SER A 70 9.57 3.98 -8.97
C SER A 70 8.29 3.75 -9.76
N ILE A 71 7.17 4.30 -9.28
CA ILE A 71 5.91 4.16 -9.98
C ILE A 71 6.00 4.85 -11.34
N GLN A 72 6.49 6.07 -11.37
CA GLN A 72 6.57 6.83 -12.61
C GLN A 72 7.51 6.19 -13.61
N GLN A 73 8.65 5.69 -13.16
CA GLN A 73 9.63 5.09 -14.04
C GLN A 73 9.21 3.73 -14.56
N LYS A 74 8.60 2.92 -13.72
CA LYS A 74 8.28 1.55 -14.09
C LYS A 74 6.87 1.36 -14.61
N LEU A 75 5.94 2.17 -14.13
CA LEU A 75 4.53 2.01 -14.50
C LEU A 75 3.98 3.19 -15.29
N GLY A 76 4.65 4.33 -15.25
CA GLY A 76 4.27 5.49 -16.03
C GLY A 76 3.46 6.51 -15.25
N ASP A 77 3.40 7.72 -15.80
CA ASP A 77 2.71 8.81 -15.16
C ASP A 77 1.20 8.63 -15.12
N TYR A 78 0.66 7.92 -16.10
CA TYR A 78 -0.77 7.66 -16.13
C TYR A 78 -1.19 6.81 -14.91
N VAL A 79 -0.43 5.75 -14.64
CA VAL A 79 -0.71 4.90 -13.50
C VAL A 79 -0.55 5.70 -12.21
N TYR A 80 0.50 6.50 -12.13
CA TYR A 80 0.71 7.32 -10.94
C TYR A 80 -0.48 8.25 -10.71
N SER A 81 -1.01 8.85 -11.77
CA SER A 81 -2.12 9.79 -11.61
C SER A 81 -3.37 9.10 -11.08
N ILE A 82 -3.61 7.86 -11.48
CA ILE A 82 -4.74 7.10 -10.96
C ILE A 82 -4.55 6.80 -9.48
N ILE A 83 -3.35 6.38 -9.13
CA ILE A 83 -3.04 6.06 -7.72
C ILE A 83 -3.15 7.31 -6.86
N PHE A 84 -2.66 8.42 -7.37
CA PHE A 84 -2.74 9.70 -6.67
C PHE A 84 -4.19 10.06 -6.37
N ARG A 85 -5.09 9.84 -7.32
CA ARG A 85 -6.51 10.12 -7.11
C ARG A 85 -7.12 9.22 -6.04
N VAL A 86 -6.74 7.94 -6.05
CA VAL A 86 -7.26 7.01 -5.05
C VAL A 86 -6.79 7.44 -3.66
N ILE A 87 -5.53 7.82 -3.54
CA ILE A 87 -4.99 8.25 -2.25
C ILE A 87 -5.72 9.49 -1.72
N ASN A 88 -6.13 10.37 -2.61
CA ASN A 88 -6.83 11.59 -2.21
C ASN A 88 -8.33 11.42 -2.13
N SER A 89 -8.83 10.22 -2.33
CA SER A 89 -10.26 9.96 -2.25
C SER A 89 -10.69 9.71 -0.80
N ASN A 90 -12.00 9.55 -0.62
CA ASN A 90 -12.56 9.25 0.69
C ASN A 90 -12.73 7.75 0.93
N GLU A 91 -12.19 6.94 0.06
CA GLU A 91 -12.31 5.49 0.21
C GLU A 91 -11.62 5.04 1.49
N PRO A 92 -12.34 4.40 2.43
CA PRO A 92 -11.72 4.01 3.70
C PRO A 92 -10.58 3.03 3.55
N SER A 93 -10.66 2.14 2.57
CA SER A 93 -9.64 1.11 2.38
C SER A 93 -8.59 1.50 1.36
N LYS A 94 -8.46 2.78 1.07
CA LYS A 94 -7.61 3.22 -0.04
C LYS A 94 -6.16 2.82 0.10
N ALA A 95 -5.62 2.85 1.32
CA ALA A 95 -4.22 2.47 1.51
C ALA A 95 -4.00 1.01 1.17
N SER A 96 -4.91 0.14 1.60
CA SER A 96 -4.83 -1.28 1.28
C SER A 96 -4.99 -1.51 -0.22
N ILE A 97 -5.94 -0.82 -0.84
CA ILE A 97 -6.18 -0.96 -2.27
C ILE A 97 -4.95 -0.58 -3.06
N VAL A 98 -4.34 0.56 -2.73
CA VAL A 98 -3.14 1.02 -3.43
C VAL A 98 -1.99 0.04 -3.23
N TYR A 99 -1.80 -0.42 -2.01
CA TYR A 99 -0.73 -1.35 -1.70
C TYR A 99 -0.84 -2.64 -2.54
N HIS A 100 -2.02 -3.26 -2.52
CA HIS A 100 -2.21 -4.51 -3.25
C HIS A 100 -2.18 -4.30 -4.76
N SER A 101 -2.71 -3.17 -5.23
CA SER A 101 -2.66 -2.86 -6.66
C SER A 101 -1.22 -2.68 -7.13
N LEU A 102 -0.40 -1.97 -6.35
CA LEU A 102 0.99 -1.77 -6.72
C LEU A 102 1.77 -3.08 -6.72
N GLN A 103 1.47 -3.96 -5.76
CA GLN A 103 2.12 -5.27 -5.77
C GLN A 103 1.86 -6.01 -7.07
N LYS A 104 0.62 -6.00 -7.52
CA LYS A 104 0.28 -6.68 -8.77
C LYS A 104 0.91 -6.02 -9.97
N LEU A 105 0.87 -4.68 -10.02
CA LEU A 105 1.41 -3.96 -11.14
C LEU A 105 2.91 -4.11 -11.26
N PHE A 106 3.63 -4.06 -10.16
CA PHE A 106 5.08 -4.25 -10.22
C PHE A 106 5.44 -5.69 -10.55
N LYS A 107 4.65 -6.63 -10.10
CA LYS A 107 4.91 -8.03 -10.38
C LYS A 107 4.70 -8.37 -11.84
N HIS A 108 3.62 -7.87 -12.44
CA HIS A 108 3.26 -8.19 -13.81
C HIS A 108 3.80 -7.19 -14.83
N GLY A 109 4.18 -6.01 -14.37
CA GLY A 109 4.83 -5.03 -15.22
C GLY A 109 3.95 -4.50 -16.33
N LYS A 110 4.59 -4.14 -17.43
CA LYS A 110 3.92 -3.53 -18.56
C LYS A 110 2.87 -4.42 -19.19
N GLU A 111 3.08 -5.71 -19.11
CA GLU A 111 2.15 -6.65 -19.70
C GLU A 111 0.76 -6.50 -19.07
N TYR A 112 0.71 -6.40 -17.76
CA TYR A 112 -0.55 -6.23 -17.05
C TYR A 112 -1.19 -4.89 -17.40
N ILE A 113 -0.40 -3.84 -17.49
CA ILE A 113 -0.90 -2.52 -17.83
C ILE A 113 -1.46 -2.50 -19.24
N ASN A 114 -0.78 -3.14 -20.18
CA ASN A 114 -1.26 -3.22 -21.55
C ASN A 114 -2.61 -3.92 -21.64
N ASN A 115 -2.78 -4.96 -20.86
CA ASN A 115 -4.05 -5.68 -20.83
C ASN A 115 -5.18 -4.81 -20.31
N ILE A 116 -4.88 -3.96 -19.35
CA ILE A 116 -5.87 -3.05 -18.81
C ILE A 116 -6.32 -2.03 -19.85
N HIS A 117 -5.37 -1.57 -20.66
CA HIS A 117 -5.67 -0.55 -21.66
C HIS A 117 -6.35 -1.09 -22.89
N ASP A 118 -6.22 -2.35 -23.12
CA ASP A 118 -6.90 -2.98 -24.24
C ASP A 118 -8.33 -3.28 -23.90
#